data_4d78eed9e7a6036fcf1db82f62b705a1
#
_entry.id   4d78eed9e7a6036fcf1db82f62b705a1
#
_cell.length_a   1.000
_cell.length_b   1.000
_cell.length_c   1.000
_cell.angle_alpha   90.00
_cell.angle_beta   90.00
_cell.angle_gamma   90.00
#
_symmetry.space_group_name_H-M   'P 1'
#
loop_
_entity.id
_entity.type
_entity.pdbx_description
1 polymer ?
#
loop_
_entity_poly.entity_id
_entity_poly.type
_entity_poly.pdbx_seq_one_letter_code
_entity_poly.pdbx_strand_id
1 'polypeptide(L)'
;MKLFPYQEPHVDALERALYSYNVALDASDLGTGKTICACALGQRLEKDLIVVCKKVMIPTWGYWMNQWGLSGVVGNWELARRRGLPDRQSALYVFDEIHEGSGYKTLNSRLVINTFEAGHMILGLSATAIESPLKMYALGYLLGFHNLNDYYRWMFRNGVVKNYGYGGYHFNGSKKVLKQIHQNIFPRRGSRMRKEEIPDFPECQFIVELVEGEIDERFKKWFAQIELRELEHEKKMQESDQPWNPVGDILPQILYSRMRAELMKVPALLEMIKEGVNEGYRVVVFVNFLPTLQALESILDLDSEQLLYGDQKTSERLGAIARFQAGNSQILASTIDSGGASIDLHDIVGGQPRLALLCPTWRAVSLRQALGRVHRAGAKSKSIQKLVFCGDGIEMRVADRVREKLGQIDTINDSDLNQEEAYAH
;
A
#
# COMPACT_ATOMS: atom_id res chain seq x y z
N MET A 1 -14.13 -24.97 5.13
CA MET A 1 -13.00 -24.59 4.27
C MET A 1 -11.69 -25.02 4.92
N LYS A 2 -10.56 -25.10 4.20
CA LYS A 2 -9.25 -25.45 4.79
C LYS A 2 -8.23 -24.42 4.37
N LEU A 3 -7.27 -24.16 5.26
CA LEU A 3 -6.06 -23.38 4.97
C LEU A 3 -5.15 -24.14 4.01
N PHE A 4 -4.33 -23.43 3.27
CA PHE A 4 -3.19 -24.03 2.60
C PHE A 4 -2.12 -24.43 3.66
N PRO A 5 -1.29 -25.47 3.40
CA PRO A 5 -0.29 -25.93 4.38
C PRO A 5 0.65 -24.82 4.86
N TYR A 6 1.04 -23.88 4.01
CA TYR A 6 1.91 -22.75 4.37
C TYR A 6 1.23 -21.70 5.25
N GLN A 7 -0.12 -21.65 5.29
CA GLN A 7 -0.88 -20.72 6.13
C GLN A 7 -1.06 -21.22 7.56
N GLU A 8 -1.00 -22.52 7.80
CA GLU A 8 -1.23 -23.11 9.13
C GLU A 8 -0.26 -22.58 10.19
N PRO A 9 1.07 -22.62 10.01
CA PRO A 9 2.01 -22.11 11.01
C PRO A 9 1.84 -20.61 11.27
N HIS A 10 1.46 -19.86 10.24
CA HIS A 10 1.20 -18.44 10.32
C HIS A 10 -0.03 -18.14 11.19
N VAL A 11 -1.14 -18.84 10.96
CA VAL A 11 -2.36 -18.71 11.76
C VAL A 11 -2.10 -19.12 13.20
N ASP A 12 -1.34 -20.20 13.45
CA ASP A 12 -0.93 -20.60 14.80
C ASP A 12 -0.14 -19.51 15.55
N ALA A 13 0.75 -18.80 14.84
CA ALA A 13 1.52 -17.71 15.43
C ALA A 13 0.63 -16.51 15.79
N LEU A 14 -0.29 -16.15 14.91
CA LEU A 14 -1.25 -15.05 15.15
C LEU A 14 -2.20 -15.40 16.30
N GLU A 15 -2.68 -16.62 16.37
CA GLU A 15 -3.54 -17.12 17.45
C GLU A 15 -2.85 -17.00 18.81
N ARG A 16 -1.59 -17.47 18.93
CA ARG A 16 -0.77 -17.30 20.14
C ARG A 16 -0.60 -15.83 20.53
N ALA A 17 -0.37 -14.94 19.55
CA ALA A 17 -0.23 -13.52 19.80
C ALA A 17 -1.53 -12.90 20.35
N LEU A 18 -2.68 -13.26 19.78
CA LEU A 18 -4.00 -12.80 20.24
C LEU A 18 -4.30 -13.24 21.66
N TYR A 19 -4.03 -14.51 22.01
CA TYR A 19 -4.21 -14.98 23.40
C TYR A 19 -3.27 -14.30 24.39
N SER A 20 -2.03 -14.00 23.97
CA SER A 20 -1.02 -13.44 24.87
C SER A 20 -1.13 -11.94 25.06
N TYR A 21 -1.60 -11.20 24.05
CA TYR A 21 -1.50 -9.74 24.02
C TYR A 21 -2.81 -9.02 23.63
N ASN A 22 -3.89 -9.73 23.36
CA ASN A 22 -5.12 -9.19 22.75
C ASN A 22 -4.91 -8.47 21.41
N VAL A 23 -3.71 -8.53 20.84
CA VAL A 23 -3.38 -7.92 19.55
C VAL A 23 -2.43 -8.80 18.77
N ALA A 24 -2.68 -8.94 17.48
CA ALA A 24 -1.76 -9.57 16.54
C ALA A 24 -1.65 -8.74 15.25
N LEU A 25 -0.47 -8.78 14.63
CA LEU A 25 -0.20 -8.15 13.34
C LEU A 25 0.10 -9.21 12.29
N ASP A 26 -0.75 -9.31 11.27
CA ASP A 26 -0.45 -10.04 10.04
C ASP A 26 0.22 -9.07 9.04
N ALA A 27 1.55 -9.18 8.95
CA ALA A 27 2.36 -8.39 8.05
C ALA A 27 2.72 -9.13 6.75
N SER A 28 1.97 -10.17 6.42
CA SER A 28 2.19 -11.01 5.23
C SER A 28 2.14 -10.21 3.94
N ASP A 29 2.89 -10.68 2.95
CA ASP A 29 2.93 -10.06 1.63
C ASP A 29 1.54 -9.94 0.99
N LEU A 30 1.45 -9.09 -0.01
CA LEU A 30 0.23 -8.94 -0.78
C LEU A 30 -0.07 -10.22 -1.56
N GLY A 31 -1.32 -10.65 -1.52
CA GLY A 31 -1.76 -11.82 -2.27
C GLY A 31 -1.48 -13.18 -1.59
N THR A 32 -1.01 -13.23 -0.35
CA THR A 32 -0.75 -14.47 0.40
C THR A 32 -1.97 -15.05 1.13
N GLY A 33 -3.12 -14.33 1.10
CA GLY A 33 -4.38 -14.83 1.66
C GLY A 33 -4.70 -14.33 3.08
N LYS A 34 -4.27 -13.11 3.47
CA LYS A 34 -4.56 -12.52 4.79
C LYS A 34 -6.04 -12.59 5.20
N THR A 35 -6.96 -12.30 4.28
CA THR A 35 -8.41 -12.40 4.53
C THR A 35 -8.84 -13.80 4.93
N ILE A 36 -8.29 -14.83 4.27
CA ILE A 36 -8.56 -16.23 4.57
C ILE A 36 -8.01 -16.60 5.94
N CYS A 37 -6.78 -16.18 6.26
CA CYS A 37 -6.16 -16.40 7.56
C CYS A 37 -6.96 -15.74 8.69
N ALA A 38 -7.48 -14.53 8.48
CA ALA A 38 -8.34 -13.86 9.45
C ALA A 38 -9.66 -14.60 9.68
N CYS A 39 -10.28 -15.11 8.62
CA CYS A 39 -11.48 -15.96 8.74
C CYS A 39 -11.17 -17.27 9.50
N ALA A 40 -10.05 -17.93 9.20
CA ALA A 40 -9.63 -19.12 9.92
C ALA A 40 -9.41 -18.86 11.42
N LEU A 41 -8.82 -17.70 11.77
CA LEU A 41 -8.66 -17.26 13.15
C LEU A 41 -10.02 -17.06 13.85
N GLY A 42 -10.97 -16.40 13.18
CA GLY A 42 -12.33 -16.24 13.71
C GLY A 42 -12.97 -17.59 14.04
N GLN A 43 -12.84 -18.56 13.14
CA GLN A 43 -13.38 -19.91 13.35
C GLN A 43 -12.66 -20.65 14.50
N ARG A 44 -11.31 -20.60 14.56
CA ARG A 44 -10.54 -21.26 15.63
C ARG A 44 -10.79 -20.67 17.01
N LEU A 45 -10.97 -19.36 17.09
CA LEU A 45 -11.25 -18.63 18.31
C LEU A 45 -12.73 -18.68 18.71
N GLU A 46 -13.58 -19.28 17.89
CA GLU A 46 -15.05 -19.29 18.03
C GLU A 46 -15.63 -17.88 18.22
N LYS A 47 -15.11 -16.91 17.43
CA LYS A 47 -15.47 -15.49 17.51
C LYS A 47 -16.11 -15.01 16.23
N ASP A 48 -17.14 -14.18 16.38
CA ASP A 48 -17.67 -13.34 15.31
C ASP A 48 -16.60 -12.39 14.83
N LEU A 49 -16.68 -11.95 13.56
CA LEU A 49 -15.76 -10.94 13.03
C LEU A 49 -16.40 -9.56 12.96
N ILE A 50 -15.73 -8.56 13.48
CA ILE A 50 -16.04 -7.15 13.23
C ILE A 50 -14.91 -6.59 12.37
N VAL A 51 -15.19 -6.41 11.08
CA VAL A 51 -14.19 -6.07 10.08
C VAL A 51 -14.30 -4.61 9.67
N VAL A 52 -13.18 -3.89 9.75
CA VAL A 52 -13.02 -2.54 9.19
C VAL A 52 -12.09 -2.62 7.99
N CYS A 53 -12.58 -2.32 6.80
CA CYS A 53 -11.83 -2.44 5.55
C CYS A 53 -12.09 -1.26 4.60
N LYS A 54 -11.46 -1.24 3.44
CA LYS A 54 -11.83 -0.31 2.36
C LYS A 54 -13.21 -0.68 1.80
N LYS A 55 -14.00 0.33 1.42
CA LYS A 55 -15.39 0.14 0.95
C LYS A 55 -15.53 -0.92 -0.15
N VAL A 56 -14.58 -0.96 -1.08
CA VAL A 56 -14.55 -1.93 -2.18
C VAL A 56 -14.34 -3.38 -1.71
N MET A 57 -13.79 -3.59 -0.51
CA MET A 57 -13.54 -4.93 0.07
C MET A 57 -14.73 -5.52 0.82
N ILE A 58 -15.76 -4.73 1.10
CA ILE A 58 -16.92 -5.22 1.86
C ILE A 58 -17.52 -6.48 1.24
N PRO A 59 -17.77 -6.57 -0.08
CA PRO A 59 -18.30 -7.79 -0.69
C PRO A 59 -17.36 -8.99 -0.56
N THR A 60 -16.06 -8.78 -0.72
CA THR A 60 -15.04 -9.84 -0.60
C THR A 60 -14.98 -10.40 0.82
N TRP A 61 -15.00 -9.54 1.84
CA TRP A 61 -15.07 -9.97 3.23
C TRP A 61 -16.36 -10.72 3.53
N GLY A 62 -17.51 -10.21 3.07
CA GLY A 62 -18.79 -10.90 3.22
C GLY A 62 -18.82 -12.30 2.59
N TYR A 63 -18.25 -12.42 1.38
CA TYR A 63 -18.08 -13.71 0.71
C TYR A 63 -17.24 -14.69 1.53
N TRP A 64 -16.05 -14.29 1.98
CA TRP A 64 -15.15 -15.17 2.72
C TRP A 64 -15.70 -15.54 4.09
N MET A 65 -16.28 -14.60 4.83
CA MET A 65 -16.95 -14.89 6.10
C MET A 65 -18.04 -15.94 5.93
N ASN A 66 -18.87 -15.81 4.90
CA ASN A 66 -19.91 -16.79 4.59
C ASN A 66 -19.32 -18.17 4.27
N GLN A 67 -18.24 -18.25 3.45
CA GLN A 67 -17.56 -19.50 3.12
C GLN A 67 -16.98 -20.21 4.35
N TRP A 68 -16.62 -19.48 5.40
CA TRP A 68 -16.10 -20.01 6.67
C TRP A 68 -17.19 -20.20 7.74
N GLY A 69 -18.46 -19.91 7.40
CA GLY A 69 -19.59 -20.02 8.33
C GLY A 69 -19.50 -19.05 9.53
N LEU A 70 -18.89 -17.87 9.32
CA LEU A 70 -18.70 -16.86 10.34
C LEU A 70 -19.80 -15.80 10.29
N SER A 71 -20.26 -15.42 11.47
CA SER A 71 -21.14 -14.27 11.69
C SER A 71 -20.32 -13.00 11.92
N GLY A 72 -20.96 -11.83 11.82
CA GLY A 72 -20.33 -10.57 12.17
C GLY A 72 -20.76 -9.37 11.34
N VAL A 73 -19.93 -8.35 11.35
CA VAL A 73 -20.22 -7.07 10.67
C VAL A 73 -19.01 -6.65 9.85
N VAL A 74 -19.23 -6.22 8.61
CA VAL A 74 -18.21 -5.64 7.76
C VAL A 74 -18.56 -4.18 7.47
N GLY A 75 -17.65 -3.27 7.79
CA GLY A 75 -17.82 -1.85 7.56
C GLY A 75 -16.56 -1.20 6.96
N ASN A 76 -16.72 -0.01 6.40
CA ASN A 76 -15.56 0.74 5.94
C ASN A 76 -15.04 1.69 7.03
N TRP A 77 -13.77 2.11 6.90
CA TRP A 77 -13.10 3.03 7.82
C TRP A 77 -13.89 4.32 8.08
N GLU A 78 -14.53 4.88 7.04
CA GLU A 78 -15.29 6.12 7.19
C GLU A 78 -16.53 5.92 8.05
N LEU A 79 -17.29 4.86 7.80
CA LEU A 79 -18.49 4.54 8.57
C LEU A 79 -18.13 4.18 10.02
N ALA A 80 -17.09 3.36 10.21
CA ALA A 80 -16.62 2.93 11.51
C ALA A 80 -16.19 4.11 12.40
N ARG A 81 -15.39 5.05 11.86
CA ARG A 81 -14.98 6.26 12.63
C ARG A 81 -16.10 7.22 12.94
N ARG A 82 -17.20 7.23 12.18
CA ARG A 82 -18.35 8.11 12.38
C ARG A 82 -19.38 7.54 13.36
N ARG A 83 -19.64 6.23 13.31
CA ARG A 83 -20.67 5.54 14.08
C ARG A 83 -20.14 4.76 15.27
N GLY A 84 -18.83 4.57 15.36
CA GLY A 84 -18.21 3.60 16.26
C GLY A 84 -18.36 2.17 15.75
N LEU A 85 -17.79 1.23 16.48
CA LEU A 85 -17.93 -0.21 16.24
C LEU A 85 -18.88 -0.80 17.29
N PRO A 86 -19.60 -1.89 16.97
CA PRO A 86 -20.36 -2.63 17.96
C PRO A 86 -19.46 -3.08 19.11
N ASP A 87 -19.89 -2.93 20.37
CA ASP A 87 -19.17 -3.45 21.53
C ASP A 87 -19.56 -4.92 21.74
N ARG A 88 -18.70 -5.86 21.32
CA ARG A 88 -18.90 -7.29 21.44
C ARG A 88 -17.64 -7.98 21.92
N GLN A 89 -17.60 -8.37 23.17
CA GLN A 89 -16.46 -9.07 23.78
C GLN A 89 -16.21 -10.46 23.14
N SER A 90 -17.24 -11.06 22.57
CA SER A 90 -17.12 -12.33 21.84
C SER A 90 -16.58 -12.20 20.42
N ALA A 91 -16.27 -10.99 19.92
CA ALA A 91 -15.82 -10.78 18.57
C ALA A 91 -14.28 -10.61 18.47
N LEU A 92 -13.74 -10.95 17.30
CA LEU A 92 -12.41 -10.56 16.84
C LEU A 92 -12.55 -9.33 15.94
N TYR A 93 -11.88 -8.25 16.33
CA TYR A 93 -11.88 -7.00 15.54
C TYR A 93 -10.74 -7.03 14.53
N VAL A 94 -11.08 -7.01 13.28
CA VAL A 94 -10.14 -7.08 12.17
C VAL A 94 -10.03 -5.72 11.50
N PHE A 95 -8.84 -5.12 11.53
CA PHE A 95 -8.54 -3.87 10.82
C PHE A 95 -7.73 -4.21 9.56
N ASP A 96 -8.40 -4.30 8.43
CA ASP A 96 -7.78 -4.50 7.13
C ASP A 96 -7.13 -3.19 6.66
N GLU A 97 -5.90 -3.29 6.19
CA GLU A 97 -5.02 -2.15 5.94
C GLU A 97 -4.86 -1.25 7.19
N ILE A 98 -4.45 -1.84 8.30
CA ILE A 98 -4.34 -1.13 9.61
C ILE A 98 -3.47 0.12 9.56
N HIS A 99 -2.61 0.27 8.55
CA HIS A 99 -1.84 1.50 8.32
C HIS A 99 -2.73 2.74 8.08
N GLU A 100 -4.00 2.58 7.69
CA GLU A 100 -4.98 3.68 7.64
C GLU A 100 -5.21 4.32 9.02
N GLY A 101 -4.95 3.58 10.09
CA GLY A 101 -4.97 4.04 11.49
C GLY A 101 -3.63 4.61 11.99
N SER A 102 -2.61 4.76 11.15
CA SER A 102 -1.25 5.14 11.56
C SER A 102 -1.07 6.63 11.91
N GLY A 103 -1.99 7.50 11.48
CA GLY A 103 -1.87 8.94 11.63
C GLY A 103 -1.96 9.41 13.09
N TYR A 104 -1.16 10.44 13.45
CA TYR A 104 -1.18 11.00 14.80
C TYR A 104 -2.53 11.65 15.13
N LYS A 105 -3.20 11.14 16.16
CA LYS A 105 -4.50 11.62 16.68
C LYS A 105 -5.61 11.76 15.63
N THR A 106 -5.54 11.03 14.53
CA THR A 106 -6.61 11.00 13.52
C THR A 106 -7.84 10.25 14.04
N LEU A 107 -8.98 10.41 13.38
CA LEU A 107 -10.18 9.67 13.75
C LEU A 107 -9.99 8.16 13.60
N ASN A 108 -9.24 7.73 12.59
CA ASN A 108 -8.93 6.32 12.39
C ASN A 108 -8.01 5.78 13.50
N SER A 109 -6.98 6.53 13.91
CA SER A 109 -6.10 6.10 15.00
C SER A 109 -6.85 6.02 16.33
N ARG A 110 -7.76 6.96 16.59
CA ARG A 110 -8.61 6.93 17.79
C ARG A 110 -9.56 5.72 17.79
N LEU A 111 -10.13 5.38 16.63
CA LEU A 111 -10.98 4.20 16.49
C LEU A 111 -10.23 2.92 16.91
N VAL A 112 -9.02 2.73 16.38
CA VAL A 112 -8.18 1.56 16.70
C VAL A 112 -7.81 1.54 18.19
N ILE A 113 -7.38 2.69 18.75
CA ILE A 113 -7.00 2.81 20.16
C ILE A 113 -8.19 2.51 21.08
N ASN A 114 -9.34 3.14 20.84
CA ASN A 114 -10.53 2.95 21.66
C ASN A 114 -11.01 1.48 21.64
N THR A 115 -10.91 0.81 20.50
CA THR A 115 -11.23 -0.63 20.39
C THR A 115 -10.29 -1.47 21.28
N PHE A 116 -9.00 -1.13 21.31
CA PHE A 116 -8.03 -1.82 22.16
C PHE A 116 -8.25 -1.53 23.66
N GLU A 117 -8.49 -0.27 24.01
CA GLU A 117 -8.75 0.15 25.40
C GLU A 117 -10.05 -0.44 25.97
N ALA A 118 -11.02 -0.75 25.11
CA ALA A 118 -12.23 -1.49 25.49
C ALA A 118 -11.96 -2.99 25.77
N GLY A 119 -10.73 -3.45 25.64
CA GLY A 119 -10.31 -4.83 25.95
C GLY A 119 -10.61 -5.85 24.85
N HIS A 120 -10.93 -5.39 23.63
CA HIS A 120 -11.22 -6.29 22.52
C HIS A 120 -9.95 -6.90 21.91
N MET A 121 -10.07 -8.12 21.39
CA MET A 121 -9.03 -8.73 20.56
C MET A 121 -8.95 -8.06 19.20
N ILE A 122 -7.74 -7.65 18.79
CA ILE A 122 -7.50 -6.95 17.53
C ILE A 122 -6.54 -7.73 16.65
N LEU A 123 -6.95 -7.97 15.40
CA LEU A 123 -6.10 -8.44 14.32
C LEU A 123 -5.88 -7.30 13.31
N GLY A 124 -4.66 -6.80 13.22
CA GLY A 124 -4.27 -5.84 12.20
C GLY A 124 -3.71 -6.56 10.97
N LEU A 125 -4.20 -6.24 9.79
CA LEU A 125 -3.71 -6.79 8.52
C LEU A 125 -3.08 -5.69 7.68
N SER A 126 -1.84 -5.84 7.28
CA SER A 126 -1.22 -5.00 6.25
C SER A 126 0.16 -5.49 5.85
N ALA A 127 0.44 -5.61 4.57
CA ALA A 127 1.80 -5.86 4.06
C ALA A 127 2.75 -4.66 4.28
N THR A 128 2.22 -3.50 4.61
CA THR A 128 2.93 -2.23 4.80
C THR A 128 2.50 -1.56 6.10
N ALA A 129 2.36 -2.35 7.17
CA ALA A 129 1.80 -1.88 8.44
C ALA A 129 2.58 -0.72 9.06
N ILE A 130 3.91 -0.75 8.94
CA ILE A 130 4.82 0.21 9.57
C ILE A 130 5.86 0.67 8.55
N GLU A 131 5.87 1.95 8.26
CA GLU A 131 6.87 2.61 7.39
C GLU A 131 8.05 3.15 8.22
N SER A 132 7.76 3.70 9.38
CA SER A 132 8.75 4.34 10.27
C SER A 132 8.12 4.62 11.64
N PRO A 133 8.93 5.02 12.64
CA PRO A 133 8.41 5.44 13.94
C PRO A 133 7.35 6.55 13.88
N LEU A 134 7.37 7.40 12.85
CA LEU A 134 6.35 8.44 12.61
C LEU A 134 4.94 7.88 12.37
N LYS A 135 4.84 6.63 11.95
CA LYS A 135 3.57 5.96 11.63
C LYS A 135 3.13 4.98 12.71
N MET A 136 3.73 5.06 13.91
CA MET A 136 3.48 4.11 15.00
C MET A 136 2.63 4.68 16.14
N TYR A 137 1.85 5.76 15.94
CA TYR A 137 1.06 6.34 17.03
C TYR A 137 0.06 5.34 17.63
N ALA A 138 -0.85 4.79 16.84
CA ALA A 138 -1.80 3.80 17.33
C ALA A 138 -1.16 2.40 17.41
N LEU A 139 -0.58 1.92 16.32
CA LEU A 139 -0.04 0.56 16.27
C LEU A 139 1.10 0.36 17.28
N GLY A 140 1.96 1.37 17.49
CA GLY A 140 3.02 1.32 18.50
C GLY A 140 2.46 1.25 19.93
N TYR A 141 1.36 1.93 20.21
CA TYR A 141 0.66 1.81 21.50
C TYR A 141 0.08 0.40 21.70
N LEU A 142 -0.64 -0.13 20.72
CA LEU A 142 -1.20 -1.49 20.76
C LEU A 142 -0.12 -2.56 20.95
N LEU A 143 1.00 -2.39 20.25
CA LEU A 143 2.14 -3.30 20.33
C LEU A 143 3.08 -3.04 21.53
N GLY A 144 2.73 -2.11 22.42
CA GLY A 144 3.44 -1.86 23.68
C GLY A 144 4.81 -1.19 23.52
N PHE A 145 5.04 -0.43 22.46
CA PHE A 145 6.27 0.34 22.30
C PHE A 145 6.33 1.62 23.13
N HIS A 146 5.17 2.22 23.38
CA HIS A 146 5.04 3.48 24.13
C HIS A 146 3.62 3.64 24.68
N ASN A 147 3.47 4.53 25.67
CA ASN A 147 2.15 5.04 26.06
C ASN A 147 1.77 6.22 25.16
N LEU A 148 0.47 6.50 25.05
CA LEU A 148 -0.03 7.60 24.16
C LEU A 148 0.57 8.96 24.50
N ASN A 149 0.76 9.25 25.82
CA ASN A 149 1.34 10.51 26.29
C ASN A 149 2.86 10.61 26.03
N ASP A 150 3.55 9.48 25.85
CA ASP A 150 4.99 9.42 25.64
C ASP A 150 5.39 9.26 24.16
N TYR A 151 4.41 9.23 23.25
CA TYR A 151 4.67 8.98 21.83
C TYR A 151 5.75 9.89 21.24
N TYR A 152 5.68 11.19 21.45
CA TYR A 152 6.68 12.14 20.93
C TYR A 152 8.08 11.86 21.49
N ARG A 153 8.20 11.61 22.80
CA ARG A 153 9.48 11.27 23.42
C ARG A 153 10.03 9.96 22.83
N TRP A 154 9.17 8.95 22.67
CA TRP A 154 9.53 7.69 22.07
C TRP A 154 9.99 7.87 20.60
N MET A 155 9.23 8.59 19.80
CA MET A 155 9.50 8.89 18.40
C MET A 155 10.89 9.56 18.21
N PHE A 156 11.19 10.60 18.99
CA PHE A 156 12.49 11.28 18.93
C PHE A 156 13.65 10.36 19.35
N ARG A 157 13.48 9.54 20.38
CA ARG A 157 14.50 8.56 20.78
C ARG A 157 14.74 7.50 19.70
N ASN A 158 13.79 7.29 18.81
CA ASN A 158 13.85 6.33 17.72
C ASN A 158 14.14 7.00 16.36
N GLY A 159 14.94 8.05 16.36
CA GLY A 159 15.53 8.61 15.14
C GLY A 159 14.61 9.51 14.32
N VAL A 160 13.51 9.96 14.89
CA VAL A 160 12.71 11.01 14.26
C VAL A 160 13.29 12.36 14.64
N VAL A 161 13.46 13.22 13.67
CA VAL A 161 14.00 14.58 13.82
C VAL A 161 13.05 15.60 13.21
N LYS A 162 13.15 16.85 13.66
CA LYS A 162 12.36 17.94 13.12
C LYS A 162 12.86 18.27 11.72
N ASN A 163 11.95 18.41 10.79
CA ASN A 163 12.27 18.87 9.44
C ASN A 163 12.13 20.39 9.40
N TYR A 164 13.27 21.07 9.33
CA TYR A 164 13.30 22.53 9.30
C TYR A 164 13.02 23.10 7.90
N GLY A 165 13.24 22.33 6.82
CA GLY A 165 13.00 22.78 5.46
C GLY A 165 11.50 22.82 5.09
N TYR A 166 10.78 21.73 5.36
CA TYR A 166 9.35 21.60 5.01
C TYR A 166 8.42 21.67 6.20
N GLY A 167 8.93 21.85 7.40
CA GLY A 167 8.18 21.72 8.63
C GLY A 167 7.84 20.26 8.99
N GLY A 168 7.32 20.04 10.20
CA GLY A 168 6.96 18.71 10.68
C GLY A 168 8.17 17.86 11.09
N TYR A 169 8.09 16.56 10.83
CA TYR A 169 9.08 15.57 11.29
C TYR A 169 9.44 14.60 10.18
N HIS A 170 10.68 14.11 10.19
CA HIS A 170 11.12 13.01 9.33
C HIS A 170 11.92 11.98 10.13
N PHE A 171 11.94 10.75 9.64
CA PHE A 171 12.76 9.68 10.20
C PHE A 171 14.15 9.68 9.53
N ASN A 172 15.21 9.53 10.30
CA ASN A 172 16.59 9.58 9.83
C ASN A 172 17.08 8.29 9.13
N GLY A 173 16.18 7.32 8.88
CA GLY A 173 16.52 6.09 8.19
C GLY A 173 17.35 5.07 8.99
N SER A 174 17.45 5.21 10.32
CA SER A 174 18.29 4.33 11.16
C SER A 174 17.87 2.85 11.05
N LYS A 175 18.67 2.03 10.35
CA LYS A 175 18.48 0.58 10.24
C LYS A 175 18.46 -0.12 11.60
N LYS A 176 19.25 0.36 12.57
CA LYS A 176 19.28 -0.17 13.93
C LYS A 176 17.90 -0.05 14.60
N VAL A 177 17.26 1.12 14.47
CA VAL A 177 15.92 1.36 15.03
C VAL A 177 14.89 0.45 14.35
N LEU A 178 14.94 0.34 13.02
CA LEU A 178 14.01 -0.52 12.28
C LEU A 178 14.14 -1.99 12.67
N LYS A 179 15.38 -2.49 12.85
CA LYS A 179 15.64 -3.85 13.36
C LYS A 179 15.11 -4.06 14.77
N GLN A 180 15.25 -3.07 15.66
CA GLN A 180 14.68 -3.14 17.01
C GLN A 180 13.15 -3.21 16.97
N ILE A 181 12.51 -2.44 16.09
CA ILE A 181 11.05 -2.51 15.89
C ILE A 181 10.67 -3.91 15.42
N HIS A 182 11.35 -4.46 14.40
CA HIS A 182 11.13 -5.82 13.94
C HIS A 182 11.18 -6.85 15.08
N GLN A 183 12.27 -6.87 15.84
CA GLN A 183 12.50 -7.83 16.94
C GLN A 183 11.45 -7.76 18.05
N ASN A 184 10.82 -6.60 18.24
CA ASN A 184 9.75 -6.44 19.23
C ASN A 184 8.38 -6.89 18.70
N ILE A 185 8.19 -6.94 17.38
CA ILE A 185 6.95 -7.41 16.77
C ILE A 185 7.02 -8.92 16.51
N PHE A 186 8.07 -9.37 15.82
CA PHE A 186 8.19 -10.74 15.33
C PHE A 186 9.13 -11.58 16.20
N PRO A 187 8.77 -12.84 16.48
CA PRO A 187 7.51 -13.53 16.13
C PRO A 187 6.40 -13.35 17.17
N ARG A 188 6.61 -12.54 18.23
CA ARG A 188 5.76 -12.54 19.44
C ARG A 188 4.37 -11.94 19.23
N ARG A 189 4.27 -10.83 18.51
CA ARG A 189 3.04 -10.02 18.33
C ARG A 189 2.59 -9.95 16.90
N GLY A 190 3.28 -10.61 16.01
CA GLY A 190 2.97 -10.63 14.59
C GLY A 190 3.55 -11.84 13.90
N SER A 191 3.04 -12.10 12.73
CA SER A 191 3.54 -13.13 11.83
C SER A 191 3.51 -12.63 10.40
N ARG A 192 4.35 -13.22 9.54
CA ARG A 192 4.50 -12.83 8.15
C ARG A 192 4.69 -14.06 7.27
N MET A 193 3.90 -14.16 6.22
CA MET A 193 4.13 -15.08 5.10
C MET A 193 4.80 -14.29 3.97
N ARG A 194 5.93 -14.77 3.49
CA ARG A 194 6.65 -14.20 2.35
C ARG A 194 6.30 -14.95 1.08
N LYS A 195 6.25 -14.26 -0.04
CA LYS A 195 5.94 -14.86 -1.34
C LYS A 195 6.93 -15.95 -1.71
N GLU A 196 8.20 -15.72 -1.41
CA GLU A 196 9.34 -16.61 -1.69
C GLU A 196 9.25 -17.93 -0.90
N GLU A 197 8.54 -17.92 0.22
CA GLU A 197 8.33 -19.10 1.08
C GLU A 197 7.11 -19.94 0.66
N ILE A 198 6.29 -19.42 -0.28
CA ILE A 198 5.07 -20.10 -0.73
C ILE A 198 5.39 -20.99 -1.92
N PRO A 199 5.20 -22.32 -1.80
CA PRO A 199 5.37 -23.23 -2.93
C PRO A 199 4.50 -22.82 -4.12
N ASP A 200 5.06 -22.91 -5.31
CA ASP A 200 4.35 -22.61 -6.57
C ASP A 200 3.76 -21.20 -6.64
N PHE A 201 4.36 -20.22 -5.92
CA PHE A 201 3.95 -18.84 -6.10
C PHE A 201 4.24 -18.39 -7.54
N PRO A 202 3.31 -17.71 -8.23
CA PRO A 202 3.47 -17.40 -9.64
C PRO A 202 4.73 -16.57 -9.93
N GLU A 203 5.37 -16.81 -11.08
CA GLU A 203 6.52 -16.00 -11.51
C GLU A 203 6.12 -14.56 -11.82
N CYS A 204 6.96 -13.62 -11.42
CA CYS A 204 6.81 -12.20 -11.72
C CYS A 204 8.15 -11.59 -12.11
N GLN A 205 8.21 -11.01 -13.29
CA GLN A 205 9.36 -10.21 -13.72
C GLN A 205 9.09 -8.73 -13.38
N PHE A 206 10.01 -8.11 -12.64
CA PHE A 206 9.97 -6.69 -12.35
C PHE A 206 11.03 -5.95 -13.16
N ILE A 207 10.62 -4.91 -13.92
CA ILE A 207 11.47 -4.14 -14.81
C ILE A 207 11.31 -2.66 -14.48
N VAL A 208 12.42 -1.95 -14.39
CA VAL A 208 12.44 -0.49 -14.35
C VAL A 208 12.73 0.01 -15.77
N GLU A 209 11.77 0.71 -16.35
CA GLU A 209 11.86 1.23 -17.70
C GLU A 209 12.11 2.74 -17.65
N LEU A 210 13.21 3.18 -18.25
CA LEU A 210 13.53 4.59 -18.42
C LEU A 210 13.09 5.03 -19.80
N VAL A 211 12.15 5.96 -19.84
CA VAL A 211 11.68 6.55 -21.08
C VAL A 211 12.44 7.85 -21.32
N GLU A 212 13.10 7.95 -22.46
CA GLU A 212 13.63 9.21 -22.97
C GLU A 212 12.48 10.08 -23.45
N GLY A 213 12.06 11.01 -22.62
CA GLY A 213 11.17 12.09 -23.04
C GLY A 213 12.02 13.31 -23.38
N GLU A 214 11.76 13.94 -24.51
CA GLU A 214 12.23 15.33 -24.74
C GLU A 214 11.56 16.23 -23.70
N ILE A 215 12.19 16.33 -22.53
CA ILE A 215 11.78 17.33 -21.54
C ILE A 215 12.10 18.68 -22.15
N ASP A 216 11.05 19.44 -22.53
CA ASP A 216 11.16 20.80 -23.03
C ASP A 216 12.15 21.59 -22.14
N GLU A 217 13.13 22.25 -22.74
CA GLU A 217 14.16 23.04 -22.05
C GLU A 217 13.55 24.08 -21.10
N ARG A 218 12.33 24.57 -21.37
CA ARG A 218 11.57 25.43 -20.46
C ARG A 218 11.21 24.71 -19.17
N PHE A 219 10.93 23.42 -19.27
CA PHE A 219 10.55 22.57 -18.13
C PHE A 219 11.77 22.24 -17.27
N LYS A 220 12.93 21.96 -17.87
CA LYS A 220 14.21 21.80 -17.16
C LYS A 220 14.57 23.07 -16.38
N LYS A 221 14.47 24.23 -17.03
CA LYS A 221 14.72 25.54 -16.39
C LYS A 221 13.74 25.81 -15.24
N TRP A 222 12.50 25.48 -15.41
CA TRP A 222 11.49 25.67 -14.38
C TRP A 222 11.70 24.72 -13.19
N PHE A 223 12.10 23.47 -13.43
CA PHE A 223 12.53 22.54 -12.35
C PHE A 223 13.74 23.08 -11.59
N ALA A 224 14.77 23.53 -12.28
CA ALA A 224 15.94 24.11 -11.64
C ALA A 224 15.58 25.33 -10.77
N GLN A 225 14.58 26.12 -11.17
CA GLN A 225 14.07 27.22 -10.36
C GLN A 225 13.35 26.75 -9.09
N ILE A 226 12.57 25.65 -9.16
CA ILE A 226 11.92 25.07 -7.99
C ILE A 226 12.98 24.56 -7.03
N GLU A 227 14.02 23.86 -7.51
CA GLU A 227 15.15 23.38 -6.71
C GLU A 227 15.91 24.50 -6.01
N LEU A 228 16.18 25.58 -6.74
CA LEU A 228 16.85 26.75 -6.16
C LEU A 228 15.99 27.40 -5.05
N ARG A 229 14.68 27.52 -5.26
CA ARG A 229 13.74 28.03 -4.25
C ARG A 229 13.65 27.13 -3.03
N GLU A 230 13.67 25.81 -3.22
CA GLU A 230 13.71 24.86 -2.12
C GLU A 230 14.99 25.04 -1.28
N LEU A 231 16.15 25.12 -1.94
CA LEU A 231 17.44 25.33 -1.29
C LEU A 231 17.56 26.71 -0.58
N GLU A 232 17.08 27.78 -1.21
CA GLU A 232 17.04 29.11 -0.59
C GLU A 232 16.11 29.14 0.61
N HIS A 233 15.02 28.37 0.55
CA HIS A 233 14.07 28.26 1.62
C HIS A 233 14.63 27.46 2.79
N GLU A 234 15.32 26.35 2.54
CA GLU A 234 16.02 25.59 3.57
C GLU A 234 17.04 26.45 4.31
N LYS A 235 17.81 27.29 3.59
CA LYS A 235 18.76 28.23 4.20
C LYS A 235 18.07 29.28 5.07
N LYS A 236 17.00 29.90 4.59
CA LYS A 236 16.24 30.91 5.37
C LYS A 236 15.62 30.33 6.64
N MET A 237 15.22 29.07 6.61
CA MET A 237 14.61 28.39 7.76
C MET A 237 15.63 27.97 8.82
N GLN A 238 16.88 27.72 8.43
CA GLN A 238 17.97 27.52 9.40
C GLN A 238 18.31 28.81 10.16
N GLU A 239 17.96 29.95 9.61
CA GLU A 239 18.25 31.28 10.15
C GLU A 239 17.08 31.95 10.90
N SER A 240 15.87 31.40 10.87
CA SER A 240 14.67 32.02 11.46
C SER A 240 13.88 31.09 12.39
N ASP A 241 13.47 31.64 13.55
CA ASP A 241 12.65 30.95 14.58
C ASP A 241 11.12 30.96 14.29
N GLN A 242 10.68 31.41 13.12
CA GLN A 242 9.25 31.53 12.82
C GLN A 242 8.69 30.24 12.18
N PRO A 243 7.47 29.80 12.58
CA PRO A 243 6.80 28.66 11.95
C PRO A 243 6.35 29.03 10.53
N TRP A 244 6.90 28.34 9.55
CA TRP A 244 6.58 28.52 8.14
C TRP A 244 5.44 27.60 7.67
N ASN A 245 4.65 28.08 6.70
CA ASN A 245 3.61 27.30 6.03
C ASN A 245 4.01 27.05 4.56
N PRO A 246 4.67 25.91 4.23
CA PRO A 246 5.12 25.58 2.88
C PRO A 246 3.99 25.25 1.91
N VAL A 247 2.78 25.17 2.42
CA VAL A 247 1.64 24.55 1.72
C VAL A 247 1.13 25.45 0.59
N GLY A 248 1.37 26.78 0.65
CA GLY A 248 0.76 27.71 -0.30
C GLY A 248 1.40 27.73 -1.69
N ASP A 249 2.72 27.72 -1.80
CA ASP A 249 3.40 28.10 -3.03
C ASP A 249 4.17 26.98 -3.76
N ILE A 250 4.78 26.03 -3.02
CA ILE A 250 5.67 25.01 -3.61
C ILE A 250 4.93 23.70 -3.94
N LEU A 251 4.04 23.25 -3.07
CA LEU A 251 3.35 21.97 -3.28
C LEU A 251 2.49 21.92 -4.57
N PRO A 252 1.73 22.97 -4.93
CA PRO A 252 1.03 23.01 -6.21
C PRO A 252 1.97 22.92 -7.41
N GLN A 253 3.14 23.54 -7.34
CA GLN A 253 4.14 23.51 -8.42
C GLN A 253 4.77 22.12 -8.55
N ILE A 254 5.09 21.44 -7.46
CA ILE A 254 5.57 20.06 -7.46
C ILE A 254 4.51 19.12 -8.04
N LEU A 255 3.26 19.28 -7.64
CA LEU A 255 2.15 18.46 -8.14
C LEU A 255 1.95 18.66 -9.65
N TYR A 256 1.96 19.91 -10.12
CA TYR A 256 1.85 20.23 -11.52
C TYR A 256 3.00 19.65 -12.33
N SER A 257 4.22 19.73 -11.81
CA SER A 257 5.42 19.16 -12.45
C SER A 257 5.32 17.67 -12.65
N ARG A 258 4.86 16.97 -11.62
CA ARG A 258 4.67 15.52 -11.68
C ARG A 258 3.59 15.12 -12.68
N MET A 259 2.50 15.88 -12.71
CA MET A 259 1.43 15.67 -13.69
C MET A 259 1.94 15.84 -15.12
N ARG A 260 2.75 16.86 -15.36
CA ARG A 260 3.37 17.09 -16.68
C ARG A 260 4.36 16.00 -17.04
N ALA A 261 5.24 15.60 -16.12
CA ALA A 261 6.17 14.49 -16.33
C ALA A 261 5.44 13.17 -16.65
N GLU A 262 4.30 12.92 -16.01
CA GLU A 262 3.51 11.72 -16.29
C GLU A 262 2.82 11.81 -17.67
N LEU A 263 2.28 12.96 -18.05
CA LEU A 263 1.69 13.18 -19.39
C LEU A 263 2.70 12.99 -20.51
N MET A 264 3.97 13.36 -20.30
CA MET A 264 5.02 13.17 -21.31
C MET A 264 5.33 11.70 -21.59
N LYS A 265 5.00 10.79 -20.68
CA LYS A 265 5.17 9.34 -20.87
C LYS A 265 4.05 8.69 -21.69
N VAL A 266 2.96 9.40 -21.98
CA VAL A 266 1.81 8.82 -22.69
C VAL A 266 2.23 8.16 -24.01
N PRO A 267 3.07 8.75 -24.90
CA PRO A 267 3.49 8.07 -26.12
C PRO A 267 4.17 6.71 -25.87
N ALA A 268 5.11 6.67 -24.92
CA ALA A 268 5.80 5.42 -24.57
C ALA A 268 4.88 4.40 -23.90
N LEU A 269 3.96 4.84 -23.03
CA LEU A 269 2.94 3.95 -22.45
C LEU A 269 2.07 3.33 -23.56
N LEU A 270 1.70 4.10 -24.57
CA LEU A 270 0.91 3.60 -25.71
C LEU A 270 1.65 2.54 -26.52
N GLU A 271 2.96 2.71 -26.74
CA GLU A 271 3.78 1.70 -27.40
C GLU A 271 3.84 0.42 -26.58
N MET A 272 4.18 0.53 -25.27
CA MET A 272 4.23 -0.64 -24.37
C MET A 272 2.88 -1.35 -24.25
N ILE A 273 1.77 -0.62 -24.26
CA ILE A 273 0.42 -1.20 -24.24
C ILE A 273 0.18 -2.01 -25.52
N LYS A 274 0.47 -1.43 -26.70
CA LYS A 274 0.29 -2.09 -27.98
C LYS A 274 1.17 -3.34 -28.11
N GLU A 275 2.43 -3.25 -27.73
CA GLU A 275 3.35 -4.37 -27.71
C GLU A 275 2.83 -5.49 -26.79
N GLY A 276 2.48 -5.15 -25.56
CA GLY A 276 1.96 -6.13 -24.59
C GLY A 276 0.69 -6.84 -25.08
N VAL A 277 -0.24 -6.11 -25.69
CA VAL A 277 -1.46 -6.67 -26.29
C VAL A 277 -1.11 -7.60 -27.46
N ASN A 278 -0.18 -7.20 -28.32
CA ASN A 278 0.27 -8.00 -29.47
C ASN A 278 0.99 -9.29 -29.03
N GLU A 279 1.69 -9.26 -27.89
CA GLU A 279 2.34 -10.41 -27.28
C GLU A 279 1.36 -11.31 -26.48
N GLY A 280 0.09 -10.97 -26.45
CA GLY A 280 -0.97 -11.75 -25.81
C GLY A 280 -1.15 -11.46 -24.32
N TYR A 281 -0.55 -10.39 -23.78
CA TYR A 281 -0.78 -9.98 -22.41
C TYR A 281 -2.11 -9.24 -22.26
N ARG A 282 -2.72 -9.36 -21.09
CA ARG A 282 -3.73 -8.44 -20.60
C ARG A 282 -3.03 -7.31 -19.86
N VAL A 283 -3.20 -6.09 -20.33
CA VAL A 283 -2.43 -4.94 -19.87
C VAL A 283 -3.20 -4.15 -18.82
N VAL A 284 -2.57 -3.89 -17.69
CA VAL A 284 -3.08 -3.00 -16.65
C VAL A 284 -2.17 -1.78 -16.56
N VAL A 285 -2.74 -0.59 -16.67
CA VAL A 285 -1.97 0.65 -16.59
C VAL A 285 -2.36 1.41 -15.32
N PHE A 286 -1.37 1.75 -14.49
CA PHE A 286 -1.55 2.55 -13.28
C PHE A 286 -0.89 3.91 -13.44
N VAL A 287 -1.71 4.97 -13.40
CA VAL A 287 -1.28 6.36 -13.47
C VAL A 287 -1.62 7.12 -12.19
N ASN A 288 -0.93 8.23 -11.91
CA ASN A 288 -1.23 9.02 -10.72
C ASN A 288 -2.35 10.05 -10.97
N PHE A 289 -2.44 10.57 -12.20
CA PHE A 289 -3.25 11.74 -12.51
C PHE A 289 -4.37 11.42 -13.49
N LEU A 290 -5.54 11.99 -13.21
CA LEU A 290 -6.72 11.86 -14.07
C LEU A 290 -6.48 12.38 -15.52
N PRO A 291 -5.78 13.50 -15.76
CA PRO A 291 -5.45 13.92 -17.13
C PRO A 291 -4.66 12.88 -17.93
N THR A 292 -3.76 12.13 -17.29
CA THR A 292 -3.03 11.04 -17.97
C THR A 292 -3.97 9.89 -18.32
N LEU A 293 -4.88 9.54 -17.41
CA LEU A 293 -5.90 8.51 -17.65
C LEU A 293 -6.81 8.92 -18.83
N GLN A 294 -7.27 10.17 -18.84
CA GLN A 294 -8.11 10.72 -19.93
C GLN A 294 -7.38 10.76 -21.28
N ALA A 295 -6.08 11.04 -21.28
CA ALA A 295 -5.28 10.98 -22.51
C ALA A 295 -5.21 9.55 -23.06
N LEU A 296 -4.99 8.55 -22.19
CA LEU A 296 -5.01 7.14 -22.59
C LEU A 296 -6.39 6.70 -23.05
N GLU A 297 -7.46 7.09 -22.35
CA GLU A 297 -8.86 6.85 -22.73
C GLU A 297 -9.15 7.32 -24.15
N SER A 298 -8.83 8.59 -24.42
CA SER A 298 -9.11 9.22 -25.72
C SER A 298 -8.31 8.62 -26.88
N ILE A 299 -7.03 8.28 -26.66
CA ILE A 299 -6.16 7.79 -27.76
C ILE A 299 -6.40 6.30 -28.05
N LEU A 300 -6.71 5.52 -27.03
CA LEU A 300 -6.98 4.08 -27.15
C LEU A 300 -8.45 3.75 -27.37
N ASP A 301 -9.32 4.75 -27.38
CA ASP A 301 -10.78 4.61 -27.47
C ASP A 301 -11.34 3.65 -26.44
N LEU A 302 -10.90 3.84 -25.16
CA LEU A 302 -11.35 3.01 -24.06
C LEU A 302 -12.75 3.40 -23.62
N ASP A 303 -13.58 2.39 -23.34
CA ASP A 303 -14.90 2.62 -22.73
C ASP A 303 -14.82 2.74 -21.20
N SER A 304 -15.90 3.18 -20.57
CA SER A 304 -15.98 3.36 -19.11
C SER A 304 -15.76 2.07 -18.30
N GLU A 305 -15.97 0.91 -18.91
CA GLU A 305 -15.72 -0.41 -18.30
C GLU A 305 -14.27 -0.89 -18.45
N GLN A 306 -13.39 -0.04 -19.02
CA GLN A 306 -11.94 -0.25 -19.11
C GLN A 306 -11.17 0.73 -18.22
N LEU A 307 -11.88 1.53 -17.42
CA LEU A 307 -11.31 2.60 -16.61
C LEU A 307 -11.65 2.41 -15.12
N LEU A 308 -10.69 2.75 -14.24
CA LEU A 308 -10.89 2.81 -12.79
C LEU A 308 -10.38 4.12 -12.22
N TYR A 309 -11.27 4.95 -11.67
CA TYR A 309 -10.91 6.23 -11.03
C TYR A 309 -11.83 6.57 -9.84
N GLY A 310 -11.49 7.62 -9.08
CA GLY A 310 -12.07 7.88 -7.76
C GLY A 310 -13.58 8.11 -7.73
N ASP A 311 -14.11 8.86 -8.70
CA ASP A 311 -15.51 9.31 -8.69
C ASP A 311 -16.52 8.30 -9.25
N GLN A 312 -16.04 7.13 -9.71
CA GLN A 312 -16.91 6.07 -10.21
C GLN A 312 -17.73 5.42 -9.09
N LYS A 313 -18.96 5.03 -9.40
CA LYS A 313 -19.79 4.21 -8.53
C LYS A 313 -19.14 2.84 -8.30
N THR A 314 -19.37 2.27 -7.12
CA THR A 314 -18.81 0.96 -6.77
C THR A 314 -19.25 -0.15 -7.77
N SER A 315 -20.50 -0.10 -8.26
CA SER A 315 -20.99 -1.05 -9.26
C SER A 315 -20.27 -0.97 -10.59
N GLU A 316 -19.97 0.23 -11.08
CA GLU A 316 -19.21 0.46 -12.33
C GLU A 316 -17.78 -0.09 -12.20
N ARG A 317 -17.11 0.17 -11.08
CA ARG A 317 -15.77 -0.36 -10.80
C ARG A 317 -15.74 -1.89 -10.75
N LEU A 318 -16.72 -2.50 -10.08
CA LEU A 318 -16.82 -3.96 -10.02
C LEU A 318 -17.14 -4.55 -11.41
N GLY A 319 -17.94 -3.89 -12.23
CA GLY A 319 -18.21 -4.27 -13.62
C GLY A 319 -16.93 -4.27 -14.48
N ALA A 320 -16.13 -3.20 -14.41
CA ALA A 320 -14.85 -3.09 -15.12
C ALA A 320 -13.87 -4.21 -14.73
N ILE A 321 -13.74 -4.47 -13.42
CA ILE A 321 -12.89 -5.55 -12.91
C ILE A 321 -13.39 -6.92 -13.40
N ALA A 322 -14.68 -7.20 -13.30
CA ALA A 322 -15.26 -8.46 -13.73
C ALA A 322 -15.06 -8.71 -15.23
N ARG A 323 -15.27 -7.67 -16.06
CA ARG A 323 -15.03 -7.71 -17.51
C ARG A 323 -13.57 -8.04 -17.85
N PHE A 324 -12.61 -7.37 -17.17
CA PHE A 324 -11.19 -7.63 -17.35
C PHE A 324 -10.81 -9.05 -16.91
N GLN A 325 -11.30 -9.51 -15.76
CA GLN A 325 -11.04 -10.84 -15.24
C GLN A 325 -11.64 -11.96 -16.11
N ALA A 326 -12.81 -11.72 -16.72
CA ALA A 326 -13.43 -12.66 -17.67
C ALA A 326 -12.69 -12.71 -19.02
N GLY A 327 -11.69 -11.84 -19.25
CA GLY A 327 -10.97 -11.78 -20.53
C GLY A 327 -11.71 -11.01 -21.64
N ASN A 328 -12.79 -10.32 -21.31
CA ASN A 328 -13.58 -9.53 -22.25
C ASN A 328 -13.00 -8.12 -22.51
N SER A 329 -11.90 -7.77 -21.82
CA SER A 329 -11.10 -6.57 -22.08
C SER A 329 -9.62 -6.94 -22.09
N GLN A 330 -8.87 -6.37 -23.04
CA GLN A 330 -7.42 -6.53 -23.12
C GLN A 330 -6.68 -5.48 -22.31
N ILE A 331 -7.29 -4.34 -22.05
CA ILE A 331 -6.68 -3.22 -21.35
C ILE A 331 -7.59 -2.78 -20.21
N LEU A 332 -6.97 -2.46 -19.07
CA LEU A 332 -7.60 -1.79 -17.94
C LEU A 332 -6.69 -0.65 -17.49
N ALA A 333 -7.15 0.58 -17.59
CA ALA A 333 -6.41 1.76 -17.14
C ALA A 333 -6.98 2.29 -15.81
N SER A 334 -6.13 2.65 -14.88
CA SER A 334 -6.53 3.02 -13.53
C SER A 334 -5.68 4.12 -12.93
N THR A 335 -6.28 4.98 -12.12
CA THR A 335 -5.48 5.77 -11.19
C THR A 335 -4.96 4.87 -10.07
N ILE A 336 -3.71 5.10 -9.59
CA ILE A 336 -3.08 4.28 -8.53
C ILE A 336 -3.94 4.22 -7.27
N ASP A 337 -4.51 5.36 -6.85
CA ASP A 337 -5.33 5.42 -5.64
C ASP A 337 -6.64 4.62 -5.79
N SER A 338 -7.16 4.48 -6.99
CA SER A 338 -8.38 3.71 -7.28
C SER A 338 -8.10 2.24 -7.57
N GLY A 339 -7.13 1.94 -8.42
CA GLY A 339 -6.74 0.58 -8.78
C GLY A 339 -5.81 -0.08 -7.78
N GLY A 340 -5.04 0.72 -7.00
CA GLY A 340 -4.22 0.23 -5.90
C GLY A 340 -5.01 -0.27 -4.69
N ALA A 341 -6.30 0.03 -4.60
CA ALA A 341 -7.10 -0.31 -3.43
C ALA A 341 -7.83 -1.65 -3.60
N SER A 342 -7.25 -2.72 -3.05
CA SER A 342 -7.96 -3.97 -2.67
C SER A 342 -8.75 -4.69 -3.78
N ILE A 343 -8.28 -4.62 -5.04
CA ILE A 343 -8.85 -5.36 -6.17
C ILE A 343 -7.88 -6.43 -6.66
N ASP A 344 -8.39 -7.49 -7.25
CA ASP A 344 -7.61 -8.59 -7.79
C ASP A 344 -7.62 -8.51 -9.32
N LEU A 345 -6.42 -8.40 -9.92
CA LEU A 345 -6.24 -8.28 -11.37
C LEU A 345 -5.31 -9.37 -11.93
N HIS A 346 -4.90 -10.33 -11.09
CA HIS A 346 -4.13 -11.49 -11.53
C HIS A 346 -4.98 -12.45 -12.38
N ASP A 347 -4.35 -13.30 -13.14
CA ASP A 347 -5.06 -14.28 -13.98
C ASP A 347 -5.66 -15.41 -13.15
N ILE A 348 -6.97 -15.47 -13.05
CA ILE A 348 -7.74 -16.52 -12.35
C ILE A 348 -8.26 -17.62 -13.28
N VAL A 349 -8.25 -17.38 -14.59
CA VAL A 349 -8.79 -18.30 -15.61
C VAL A 349 -7.69 -19.21 -16.15
N GLY A 350 -6.53 -18.69 -16.43
CA GLY A 350 -5.40 -19.34 -17.10
C GLY A 350 -5.25 -18.91 -18.56
N GLY A 351 -4.00 -18.90 -19.04
CA GLY A 351 -3.68 -18.50 -20.42
C GLY A 351 -3.80 -17.01 -20.71
N GLN A 352 -3.90 -16.16 -19.67
CA GLN A 352 -4.01 -14.71 -19.80
C GLN A 352 -2.91 -14.02 -18.98
N PRO A 353 -1.65 -14.04 -19.39
CA PRO A 353 -0.56 -13.40 -18.67
C PRO A 353 -0.81 -11.91 -18.51
N ARG A 354 -0.34 -11.33 -17.41
CA ARG A 354 -0.57 -9.92 -17.04
C ARG A 354 0.68 -9.10 -17.27
N LEU A 355 0.50 -7.95 -17.93
CA LEU A 355 1.49 -6.87 -17.98
C LEU A 355 0.95 -5.69 -17.19
N ALA A 356 1.65 -5.27 -16.15
CA ALA A 356 1.35 -4.05 -15.42
C ALA A 356 2.35 -2.94 -15.78
N LEU A 357 1.85 -1.81 -16.22
CA LEU A 357 2.62 -0.59 -16.47
C LEU A 357 2.29 0.39 -15.34
N LEU A 358 3.29 0.84 -14.60
CA LEU A 358 3.08 1.72 -13.45
C LEU A 358 3.86 3.02 -13.60
N CYS A 359 3.18 4.14 -13.41
CA CYS A 359 3.85 5.42 -13.22
C CYS A 359 4.31 5.57 -11.77
N PRO A 360 5.50 6.12 -11.49
CA PRO A 360 6.04 6.25 -10.15
C PRO A 360 5.18 7.17 -9.27
N THR A 361 5.05 6.82 -8.01
CA THR A 361 4.31 7.61 -7.01
C THR A 361 5.15 7.80 -5.75
N TRP A 362 4.98 8.93 -5.05
CA TRP A 362 5.63 9.20 -3.75
C TRP A 362 5.17 8.29 -2.61
N ARG A 363 4.03 7.63 -2.80
CA ARG A 363 3.44 6.75 -1.79
C ARG A 363 3.93 5.32 -2.03
N ALA A 364 5.00 4.95 -1.33
CA ALA A 364 5.56 3.60 -1.39
C ALA A 364 4.50 2.50 -1.14
N VAL A 365 3.60 2.76 -0.18
CA VAL A 365 2.48 1.85 0.13
C VAL A 365 1.55 1.67 -1.08
N SER A 366 1.14 2.78 -1.74
CA SER A 366 0.26 2.71 -2.93
C SER A 366 0.94 2.01 -4.09
N LEU A 367 2.24 2.25 -4.31
CA LEU A 367 3.02 1.54 -5.33
C LEU A 367 3.07 0.04 -5.03
N ARG A 368 3.44 -0.36 -3.81
CA ARG A 368 3.50 -1.76 -3.41
C ARG A 368 2.14 -2.45 -3.55
N GLN A 369 1.07 -1.76 -3.17
CA GLN A 369 -0.29 -2.27 -3.36
C GLN A 369 -0.65 -2.45 -4.84
N ALA A 370 -0.32 -1.50 -5.72
CA ALA A 370 -0.57 -1.62 -7.16
C ALA A 370 0.19 -2.78 -7.79
N LEU A 371 1.48 -2.95 -7.45
CA LEU A 371 2.30 -4.10 -7.85
C LEU A 371 1.67 -5.43 -7.42
N GLY A 372 1.14 -5.52 -6.21
CA GLY A 372 0.49 -6.72 -5.71
C GLY A 372 -0.87 -7.04 -6.34
N ARG A 373 -1.40 -6.25 -7.30
CA ARG A 373 -2.71 -6.51 -7.93
C ARG A 373 -2.66 -7.58 -9.01
N VAL A 374 -1.60 -7.61 -9.77
CA VAL A 374 -1.42 -8.55 -10.89
C VAL A 374 -0.63 -9.79 -10.51
N HIS A 375 0.01 -9.79 -9.34
CA HIS A 375 0.88 -10.86 -8.86
C HIS A 375 0.45 -11.36 -7.47
N ARG A 376 -0.23 -12.50 -7.44
CA ARG A 376 -0.83 -13.08 -6.22
C ARG A 376 -0.78 -14.60 -6.22
N ALA A 377 -0.85 -15.19 -5.02
CA ALA A 377 -1.08 -16.63 -4.87
C ALA A 377 -2.35 -17.04 -5.62
N GLY A 378 -2.27 -18.13 -6.37
CA GLY A 378 -3.37 -18.64 -7.19
C GLY A 378 -3.49 -18.01 -8.57
N ALA A 379 -2.60 -17.09 -8.97
CA ALA A 379 -2.50 -16.69 -10.38
C ALA A 379 -2.08 -17.88 -11.25
N LYS A 380 -2.79 -18.06 -12.37
CA LYS A 380 -2.58 -19.20 -13.27
C LYS A 380 -1.62 -18.91 -14.42
N SER A 381 -1.15 -17.67 -14.53
CA SER A 381 -0.18 -17.24 -15.53
C SER A 381 0.86 -16.31 -14.89
N LYS A 382 2.05 -16.24 -15.49
CA LYS A 382 3.11 -15.30 -15.12
C LYS A 382 2.67 -13.84 -15.28
N SER A 383 3.34 -12.95 -14.59
CA SER A 383 3.13 -11.50 -14.75
C SER A 383 4.45 -10.77 -15.01
N ILE A 384 4.34 -9.64 -15.72
CA ILE A 384 5.42 -8.68 -15.90
C ILE A 384 4.96 -7.36 -15.31
N GLN A 385 5.82 -6.70 -14.56
CA GLN A 385 5.56 -5.40 -13.96
C GLN A 385 6.64 -4.44 -14.39
N LYS A 386 6.26 -3.40 -15.12
CA LYS A 386 7.17 -2.34 -15.57
C LYS A 386 6.89 -1.06 -14.81
N LEU A 387 7.90 -0.53 -14.12
CA LEU A 387 7.85 0.79 -13.50
C LEU A 387 8.48 1.79 -14.46
N VAL A 388 7.65 2.69 -15.02
CA VAL A 388 8.01 3.56 -16.13
C VAL A 388 8.38 4.95 -15.62
N PHE A 389 9.65 5.32 -15.73
CA PHE A 389 10.20 6.62 -15.34
C PHE A 389 10.54 7.48 -16.55
N CYS A 390 10.41 8.81 -16.40
CA CYS A 390 11.15 9.76 -17.21
C CYS A 390 12.58 9.88 -16.68
N GLY A 391 13.57 9.80 -17.54
CA GLY A 391 14.99 9.70 -17.17
C GLY A 391 15.59 10.90 -16.44
N ASP A 392 14.86 12.03 -16.29
CA ASP A 392 15.36 13.25 -15.67
C ASP A 392 14.40 13.90 -14.66
N GLY A 393 14.98 14.61 -13.69
CA GLY A 393 14.29 15.57 -12.82
C GLY A 393 13.50 14.94 -11.67
N ILE A 394 12.25 15.36 -11.50
CA ILE A 394 11.45 15.06 -10.31
C ILE A 394 11.17 13.56 -10.13
N GLU A 395 11.08 12.79 -11.21
CA GLU A 395 10.80 11.36 -11.12
C GLU A 395 11.97 10.55 -10.56
N MET A 396 13.21 10.98 -10.77
CA MET A 396 14.38 10.38 -10.12
C MET A 396 14.33 10.59 -8.61
N ARG A 397 13.92 11.78 -8.14
CA ARG A 397 13.69 12.02 -6.71
C ARG A 397 12.55 11.15 -6.15
N VAL A 398 11.47 10.95 -6.93
CA VAL A 398 10.40 10.03 -6.57
C VAL A 398 10.97 8.62 -6.40
N ALA A 399 11.80 8.17 -7.34
CA ALA A 399 12.43 6.86 -7.30
C ALA A 399 13.28 6.67 -6.05
N ASP A 400 14.13 7.65 -5.71
CA ASP A 400 14.98 7.59 -4.53
C ASP A 400 14.17 7.56 -3.23
N ARG A 401 13.16 8.41 -3.11
CA ARG A 401 12.26 8.44 -1.95
C ARG A 401 11.47 7.15 -1.78
N VAL A 402 10.98 6.61 -2.88
CA VAL A 402 10.22 5.35 -2.87
C VAL A 402 11.14 4.18 -2.50
N ARG A 403 12.36 4.14 -3.06
CA ARG A 403 13.37 3.14 -2.70
C ARG A 403 13.72 3.19 -1.22
N GLU A 404 13.95 4.39 -0.67
CA GLU A 404 14.21 4.58 0.75
C GLU A 404 13.06 4.03 1.61
N LYS A 405 11.82 4.40 1.31
CA LYS A 405 10.64 3.98 2.09
C LYS A 405 10.35 2.49 1.96
N LEU A 406 10.49 1.92 0.77
CA LEU A 406 10.36 0.48 0.59
C LEU A 406 11.43 -0.26 1.37
N GLY A 407 12.68 0.20 1.33
CA GLY A 407 13.77 -0.36 2.13
C GLY A 407 13.53 -0.25 3.64
N GLN A 408 12.88 0.81 4.12
CA GLN A 408 12.48 0.92 5.53
C GLN A 408 11.39 -0.10 5.89
N ILE A 409 10.38 -0.26 5.05
CA ILE A 409 9.32 -1.26 5.23
C ILE A 409 9.90 -2.67 5.23
N ASP A 410 10.77 -2.97 4.27
CA ASP A 410 11.41 -4.28 4.16
C ASP A 410 12.34 -4.55 5.35
N THR A 411 13.07 -3.55 5.84
CA THR A 411 13.89 -3.70 7.05
C THR A 411 13.03 -4.03 8.28
N ILE A 412 11.85 -3.42 8.43
CA ILE A 412 10.93 -3.75 9.53
C ILE A 412 10.34 -5.15 9.36
N ASN A 413 10.00 -5.51 8.13
CA ASN A 413 9.33 -6.79 7.87
C ASN A 413 10.29 -7.98 7.83
N ASP A 414 11.51 -7.80 7.31
CA ASP A 414 12.43 -8.88 6.92
C ASP A 414 13.81 -8.79 7.57
N SER A 415 13.94 -8.13 8.74
CA SER A 415 15.24 -7.99 9.43
C SER A 415 15.84 -9.30 9.97
N ASP A 416 15.09 -10.38 9.93
CA ASP A 416 15.53 -11.73 10.27
C ASP A 416 16.21 -12.44 9.07
N LEU A 417 16.07 -11.92 7.84
CA LEU A 417 16.79 -12.40 6.68
C LEU A 417 18.21 -11.82 6.66
N ASN A 418 19.18 -12.66 6.34
CA ASN A 418 20.54 -12.21 6.04
C ASN A 418 20.50 -11.36 4.75
N GLN A 419 20.97 -10.11 4.82
CA GLN A 419 20.89 -9.15 3.71
C GLN A 419 21.61 -9.60 2.43
N GLU A 420 22.46 -10.63 2.49
CA GLU A 420 23.16 -11.20 1.32
C GLU A 420 22.28 -12.11 0.49
N GLU A 421 21.22 -12.69 1.05
CA GLU A 421 20.29 -13.56 0.34
C GLU A 421 19.13 -12.80 -0.33
N ALA A 422 18.77 -11.63 0.18
CA ALA A 422 17.64 -10.85 -0.32
C ALA A 422 17.89 -10.13 -1.66
N TYR A 423 19.14 -10.07 -2.13
CA TYR A 423 19.54 -9.43 -3.39
C TYR A 423 20.13 -10.39 -4.42
N ALA A 424 20.07 -11.69 -4.17
CA ALA A 424 20.60 -12.73 -5.05
C ALA A 424 19.57 -13.34 -6.03
N HIS A 425 18.36 -12.77 -6.07
CA HIS A 425 17.29 -13.26 -6.95
C HIS A 425 16.61 -12.13 -7.73
#